data_0042a866ed50293a866c430b90a96a58
#
_entry.id   0042a866ed50293a866c430b90a96a58
#
_cell.length_a   1.000
_cell.length_b   1.000
_cell.length_c   1.000
_cell.angle_alpha   90.00
_cell.angle_beta   90.00
_cell.angle_gamma   90.00
#
_symmetry.space_group_name_H-M   'P 1'
#
loop_
_entity.id
_entity.type
_entity.pdbx_description
1 polymer ?
#
loop_
_entity_poly.entity_id
_entity_poly.type
_entity_poly.pdbx_seq_one_letter_code
_entity_poly.pdbx_strand_id
1 'polypeptide(L)'
;MGKIIGIDLGTTNSCVAVMEGGNAVVIPNAEGARTTPSVVGFSKTGERLVGQTAKRQAIANPERTISSIKRHMGSDYKVDIDGKKYTPQEISAMILQKLKTDAEAYLGQPVTEAVITVPAYFTDSQRQATKDAGQIAGLTVKRIINEPTAAALSYGIDKEDDQRVMVYDLGGGTFDVSIIEMGDGVQQVLATAGNNRLGGDDFDQRVINWMVEEFKKTEGIDLSTDKMAVQRLKDAAEKAKIELSSTTTTNINIPFITADATGAKHLDMNLTVAKFNELTKDLVDATMGPVQQALSDSGLSPSDLNKILMVGGSSRIPAVQEADRKSVV
;
A
#
# COMPACT_ATOMS: atom_id res chain seq x y z
N MET A 1 31.19 -5.24 -10.40
CA MET A 1 30.02 -5.76 -9.67
C MET A 1 28.80 -4.97 -10.10
N GLY A 2 27.71 -5.63 -10.47
CA GLY A 2 26.44 -4.94 -10.76
C GLY A 2 25.92 -4.19 -9.53
N LYS A 3 25.15 -3.10 -9.75
CA LYS A 3 24.49 -2.39 -8.66
C LYS A 3 23.38 -3.28 -8.08
N ILE A 4 23.30 -3.33 -6.75
CA ILE A 4 22.19 -3.96 -6.03
C ILE A 4 21.15 -2.87 -5.76
N ILE A 5 19.90 -3.13 -6.08
CA ILE A 5 18.79 -2.22 -5.78
C ILE A 5 18.00 -2.73 -4.57
N GLY A 6 17.46 -1.80 -3.78
CA GLY A 6 16.47 -2.07 -2.76
C GLY A 6 15.08 -1.83 -3.32
N ILE A 7 14.16 -2.76 -3.12
CA ILE A 7 12.78 -2.64 -3.56
C ILE A 7 11.83 -2.80 -2.38
N ASP A 8 10.96 -1.81 -2.20
CA ASP A 8 9.76 -1.96 -1.41
C ASP A 8 8.61 -2.32 -2.35
N LEU A 9 8.17 -3.59 -2.29
CA LEU A 9 7.04 -4.10 -3.08
C LEU A 9 5.75 -3.94 -2.28
N GLY A 10 5.23 -2.72 -2.24
CA GLY A 10 4.03 -2.39 -1.46
C GLY A 10 2.72 -2.88 -2.10
N THR A 11 1.65 -2.97 -1.30
CA THR A 11 0.32 -3.38 -1.79
C THR A 11 -0.27 -2.37 -2.78
N THR A 12 -0.15 -1.08 -2.48
CA THR A 12 -0.72 0.01 -3.28
C THR A 12 0.33 0.71 -4.13
N ASN A 13 1.48 0.99 -3.56
CA ASN A 13 2.60 1.64 -4.23
C ASN A 13 3.89 0.91 -3.91
N SER A 14 4.79 0.85 -4.89
CA SER A 14 6.13 0.29 -4.73
C SER A 14 7.18 1.36 -4.97
N CYS A 15 8.36 1.19 -4.43
CA CYS A 15 9.49 2.07 -4.73
C CYS A 15 10.79 1.28 -4.90
N VAL A 16 11.76 1.91 -5.55
CA VAL A 16 13.09 1.35 -5.76
C VAL A 16 14.14 2.38 -5.36
N ALA A 17 15.21 1.91 -4.73
CA ALA A 17 16.32 2.73 -4.28
C ALA A 17 17.66 2.08 -4.58
N VAL A 18 18.70 2.89 -4.59
CA VAL A 18 20.09 2.46 -4.76
C VAL A 18 21.00 3.19 -3.76
N MET A 19 22.12 2.59 -3.42
CA MET A 19 23.16 3.26 -2.61
C MET A 19 24.07 4.10 -3.51
N GLU A 20 24.12 5.41 -3.26
CA GLU A 20 25.00 6.36 -3.93
C GLU A 20 25.75 7.20 -2.89
N GLY A 21 27.08 7.20 -2.98
CA GLY A 21 27.92 7.96 -2.05
C GLY A 21 27.70 7.62 -0.56
N GLY A 22 27.28 6.40 -0.26
CA GLY A 22 26.98 5.96 1.11
C GLY A 22 25.55 6.28 1.60
N ASN A 23 24.73 6.93 0.76
CA ASN A 23 23.35 7.26 1.08
C ASN A 23 22.36 6.46 0.22
N ALA A 24 21.20 6.14 0.79
CA ALA A 24 20.12 5.54 0.04
C ALA A 24 19.39 6.63 -0.78
N VAL A 25 19.30 6.43 -2.09
CA VAL A 25 18.62 7.34 -3.02
C VAL A 25 17.45 6.62 -3.65
N VAL A 26 16.25 7.16 -3.47
CA VAL A 26 15.04 6.64 -4.13
C VAL A 26 15.07 7.05 -5.60
N ILE A 27 14.99 6.06 -6.48
CA ILE A 27 15.01 6.26 -7.93
C ILE A 27 13.62 6.72 -8.39
N PRO A 28 13.50 7.85 -9.10
CA PRO A 28 12.24 8.25 -9.71
C PRO A 28 11.88 7.29 -10.87
N ASN A 29 10.59 7.04 -11.04
CA ASN A 29 10.10 6.30 -12.19
C ASN A 29 10.11 7.16 -13.48
N ALA A 30 9.76 6.56 -14.61
CA ALA A 30 9.74 7.26 -15.91
C ALA A 30 8.78 8.48 -15.94
N GLU A 31 7.79 8.52 -15.05
CA GLU A 31 6.85 9.63 -14.86
C GLU A 31 7.37 10.71 -13.89
N GLY A 32 8.57 10.55 -13.34
CA GLY A 32 9.20 11.46 -12.38
C GLY A 32 8.75 11.30 -10.94
N ALA A 33 7.89 10.33 -10.62
CA ALA A 33 7.42 10.07 -9.27
C ALA A 33 8.39 9.13 -8.52
N ARG A 34 8.48 9.31 -7.19
CA ARG A 34 9.31 8.45 -6.32
C ARG A 34 8.66 7.12 -5.97
N THR A 35 7.37 6.96 -6.25
CA THR A 35 6.63 5.72 -6.07
C THR A 35 5.93 5.34 -7.36
N THR A 36 5.78 4.05 -7.59
CA THR A 36 5.08 3.47 -8.74
C THR A 36 3.85 2.73 -8.22
N PRO A 37 2.63 3.04 -8.69
CA PRO A 37 1.46 2.28 -8.33
C PRO A 37 1.65 0.78 -8.59
N SER A 38 1.33 -0.06 -7.61
CA SER A 38 1.40 -1.53 -7.70
C SER A 38 0.19 -2.06 -8.49
N VAL A 39 0.02 -1.54 -9.71
CA VAL A 39 -1.11 -1.83 -10.60
C VAL A 39 -0.58 -2.36 -11.92
N VAL A 40 -1.19 -3.45 -12.38
CA VAL A 40 -0.91 -4.07 -13.69
C VAL A 40 -2.20 -4.06 -14.51
N GLY A 41 -2.11 -3.63 -15.75
CA GLY A 41 -3.22 -3.61 -16.68
C GLY A 41 -2.87 -4.28 -18.00
N PHE A 42 -3.89 -4.79 -18.67
CA PHE A 42 -3.77 -5.32 -20.03
C PHE A 42 -4.69 -4.51 -20.94
N SER A 43 -4.12 -3.87 -21.97
CA SER A 43 -4.90 -3.11 -22.94
C SER A 43 -5.83 -4.02 -23.74
N LYS A 44 -6.76 -3.45 -24.48
CA LYS A 44 -7.63 -4.21 -25.39
C LYS A 44 -6.83 -4.92 -26.52
N THR A 45 -5.63 -4.44 -26.82
CA THR A 45 -4.71 -5.03 -27.79
C THR A 45 -3.75 -6.06 -27.18
N GLY A 46 -3.88 -6.34 -25.87
CA GLY A 46 -3.02 -7.29 -25.15
C GLY A 46 -1.70 -6.70 -24.65
N GLU A 47 -1.46 -5.41 -24.80
CA GLU A 47 -0.28 -4.74 -24.28
C GLU A 47 -0.32 -4.69 -22.75
N ARG A 48 0.79 -5.02 -22.11
CA ARG A 48 0.94 -4.95 -20.65
C ARG A 48 1.32 -3.55 -20.21
N LEU A 49 0.51 -2.98 -19.34
CA LEU A 49 0.72 -1.69 -18.69
C LEU A 49 1.04 -1.89 -17.20
N VAL A 50 1.94 -1.10 -16.64
CA VAL A 50 2.31 -1.19 -15.22
C VAL A 50 2.44 0.22 -14.64
N GLY A 51 2.04 0.38 -13.38
CA GLY A 51 2.17 1.64 -12.68
C GLY A 51 1.07 2.64 -13.04
N GLN A 52 1.44 3.89 -13.24
CA GLN A 52 0.49 4.98 -13.46
C GLN A 52 -0.34 4.81 -14.74
N THR A 53 0.25 4.24 -15.78
CA THR A 53 -0.46 3.94 -17.04
C THR A 53 -1.56 2.90 -16.84
N ALA A 54 -1.27 1.84 -16.07
CA ALA A 54 -2.26 0.83 -15.67
C ALA A 54 -3.35 1.43 -14.78
N LYS A 55 -2.98 2.26 -13.79
CA LYS A 55 -3.94 2.93 -12.91
C LYS A 55 -4.90 3.83 -13.70
N ARG A 56 -4.40 4.58 -14.68
CA ARG A 56 -5.23 5.45 -15.54
C ARG A 56 -6.24 4.68 -16.39
N GLN A 57 -5.86 3.50 -16.90
CA GLN A 57 -6.81 2.71 -17.70
C GLN A 57 -7.90 2.02 -16.86
N ALA A 58 -7.72 1.90 -15.54
CA ALA A 58 -8.65 1.20 -14.66
C ALA A 58 -10.10 1.69 -14.80
N ILE A 59 -10.29 3.00 -15.02
CA ILE A 59 -11.62 3.60 -15.24
C ILE A 59 -12.31 3.01 -16.48
N ALA A 60 -11.58 2.92 -17.59
CA ALA A 60 -12.15 2.46 -18.87
C ALA A 60 -12.06 0.93 -19.07
N ASN A 61 -11.25 0.25 -18.27
CA ASN A 61 -10.94 -1.17 -18.44
C ASN A 61 -10.68 -1.85 -17.07
N PRO A 62 -11.63 -1.77 -16.11
CA PRO A 62 -11.45 -2.28 -14.76
C PRO A 62 -11.24 -3.79 -14.71
N GLU A 63 -11.88 -4.55 -15.60
CA GLU A 63 -11.80 -6.02 -15.64
C GLU A 63 -10.41 -6.54 -16.02
N ARG A 64 -9.62 -5.71 -16.69
CA ARG A 64 -8.27 -6.05 -17.16
C ARG A 64 -7.19 -5.27 -16.41
N THR A 65 -7.54 -4.75 -15.23
CA THR A 65 -6.64 -3.99 -14.37
C THR A 65 -6.61 -4.59 -12.97
N ILE A 66 -5.42 -4.99 -12.53
CA ILE A 66 -5.18 -5.71 -11.30
C ILE A 66 -4.49 -4.77 -10.31
N SER A 67 -5.08 -4.61 -9.13
CA SER A 67 -4.50 -3.88 -7.99
C SER A 67 -4.46 -4.77 -6.76
N SER A 68 -3.69 -4.38 -5.74
CA SER A 68 -3.61 -5.03 -4.42
C SER A 68 -3.25 -6.53 -4.47
N ILE A 69 -2.55 -6.99 -5.50
CA ILE A 69 -2.20 -8.40 -5.72
C ILE A 69 -1.36 -8.99 -4.56
N LYS A 70 -0.62 -8.16 -3.84
CA LYS A 70 0.22 -8.58 -2.70
C LYS A 70 -0.60 -9.28 -1.60
N ARG A 71 -1.89 -8.93 -1.44
CA ARG A 71 -2.82 -9.59 -0.49
C ARG A 71 -3.03 -11.08 -0.80
N HIS A 72 -2.73 -11.53 -2.01
CA HIS A 72 -2.88 -12.91 -2.48
C HIS A 72 -1.54 -13.65 -2.61
N MET A 73 -0.43 -13.03 -2.22
CA MET A 73 0.90 -13.63 -2.33
C MET A 73 0.98 -14.93 -1.52
N GLY A 74 1.57 -15.97 -2.11
CA GLY A 74 1.71 -17.28 -1.48
C GLY A 74 0.43 -18.14 -1.45
N SER A 75 -0.66 -17.69 -2.09
CA SER A 75 -1.91 -18.44 -2.25
C SER A 75 -2.05 -19.04 -3.66
N ASP A 76 -3.05 -19.88 -3.86
CA ASP A 76 -3.44 -20.45 -5.15
C ASP A 76 -4.35 -19.55 -5.99
N TYR A 77 -4.56 -18.31 -5.55
CA TYR A 77 -5.34 -17.29 -6.27
C TYR A 77 -4.79 -17.08 -7.69
N LYS A 78 -5.68 -16.92 -8.64
CA LYS A 78 -5.34 -16.64 -10.04
C LYS A 78 -6.22 -15.54 -10.60
N VAL A 79 -5.59 -14.64 -11.35
CA VAL A 79 -6.27 -13.63 -12.15
C VAL A 79 -6.46 -14.18 -13.55
N ASP A 80 -7.68 -14.19 -14.06
CA ASP A 80 -7.98 -14.57 -15.44
C ASP A 80 -8.08 -13.32 -16.31
N ILE A 81 -7.22 -13.24 -17.31
CA ILE A 81 -7.25 -12.18 -18.33
C ILE A 81 -7.31 -12.86 -19.70
N ASP A 82 -8.43 -12.74 -20.37
CA ASP A 82 -8.69 -13.32 -21.71
C ASP A 82 -8.42 -14.84 -21.76
N GLY A 83 -8.78 -15.59 -20.72
CA GLY A 83 -8.56 -17.01 -20.61
C GLY A 83 -7.14 -17.43 -20.19
N LYS A 84 -6.23 -16.47 -20.01
CA LYS A 84 -4.91 -16.70 -19.45
C LYS A 84 -4.91 -16.43 -17.96
N LYS A 85 -4.53 -17.42 -17.17
CA LYS A 85 -4.47 -17.33 -15.70
C LYS A 85 -3.08 -16.93 -15.24
N TYR A 86 -3.03 -15.87 -14.45
CA TYR A 86 -1.79 -15.35 -13.84
C TYR A 86 -1.80 -15.58 -12.33
N THR A 87 -0.68 -16.02 -11.80
CA THR A 87 -0.46 -16.13 -10.36
C THR A 87 -0.12 -14.77 -9.74
N PRO A 88 -0.26 -14.59 -8.41
CA PRO A 88 0.19 -13.37 -7.73
C PRO A 88 1.68 -13.07 -7.96
N GLN A 89 2.52 -14.11 -8.05
CA GLN A 89 3.95 -13.98 -8.34
C GLN A 89 4.20 -13.41 -9.74
N GLU A 90 3.48 -13.88 -10.75
CA GLU A 90 3.60 -13.38 -12.13
C GLU A 90 3.16 -11.92 -12.25
N ILE A 91 2.06 -11.54 -11.60
CA ILE A 91 1.60 -10.14 -11.58
C ILE A 91 2.60 -9.26 -10.82
N SER A 92 3.09 -9.70 -9.67
CA SER A 92 4.12 -8.98 -8.90
C SER A 92 5.43 -8.85 -9.67
N ALA A 93 5.80 -9.88 -10.43
CA ALA A 93 6.99 -9.84 -11.29
C ALA A 93 6.90 -8.75 -12.37
N MET A 94 5.70 -8.46 -12.89
CA MET A 94 5.51 -7.37 -13.85
C MET A 94 5.79 -6.00 -13.21
N ILE A 95 5.40 -5.82 -11.94
CA ILE A 95 5.72 -4.61 -11.17
C ILE A 95 7.23 -4.52 -10.95
N LEU A 96 7.86 -5.61 -10.52
CA LEU A 96 9.31 -5.68 -10.31
C LEU A 96 10.11 -5.42 -11.60
N GLN A 97 9.63 -5.90 -12.74
CA GLN A 97 10.25 -5.61 -14.05
C GLN A 97 10.19 -4.12 -14.40
N LYS A 98 9.07 -3.44 -14.09
CA LYS A 98 8.96 -1.99 -14.28
C LYS A 98 9.96 -1.25 -13.41
N LEU A 99 10.04 -1.58 -12.11
CA LEU A 99 11.00 -0.97 -11.18
C LEU A 99 12.46 -1.23 -11.60
N LYS A 100 12.75 -2.43 -12.07
CA LYS A 100 14.05 -2.79 -12.65
C LYS A 100 14.39 -1.92 -13.86
N THR A 101 13.45 -1.78 -14.79
CA THR A 101 13.64 -0.96 -16.02
C THR A 101 13.87 0.51 -15.66
N ASP A 102 13.12 1.07 -14.71
CA ASP A 102 13.32 2.44 -14.23
C ASP A 102 14.71 2.60 -13.57
N ALA A 103 15.13 1.60 -12.78
CA ALA A 103 16.46 1.61 -12.16
C ALA A 103 17.59 1.52 -13.21
N GLU A 104 17.44 0.67 -14.22
CA GLU A 104 18.42 0.56 -15.32
C GLU A 104 18.51 1.85 -16.14
N ALA A 105 17.37 2.49 -16.39
CA ALA A 105 17.36 3.79 -17.09
C ALA A 105 18.05 4.89 -16.27
N TYR A 106 17.81 4.93 -14.95
CA TYR A 106 18.45 5.88 -14.05
C TYR A 106 19.96 5.66 -13.93
N LEU A 107 20.38 4.40 -13.78
CA LEU A 107 21.77 4.02 -13.55
C LEU A 107 22.61 3.94 -14.82
N GLY A 108 21.99 3.90 -16.00
CA GLY A 108 22.68 3.71 -17.29
C GLY A 108 23.37 2.36 -17.45
N GLN A 109 22.97 1.34 -16.67
CA GLN A 109 23.59 0.01 -16.68
C GLN A 109 22.59 -1.08 -16.27
N PRO A 110 22.80 -2.34 -16.67
CA PRO A 110 21.94 -3.45 -16.27
C PRO A 110 21.91 -3.66 -14.75
N VAL A 111 20.74 -4.01 -14.23
CA VAL A 111 20.50 -4.37 -12.84
C VAL A 111 20.07 -5.83 -12.76
N THR A 112 20.85 -6.63 -12.04
CA THR A 112 20.62 -8.08 -11.94
C THR A 112 20.34 -8.56 -10.52
N GLU A 113 20.57 -7.73 -9.50
CA GLU A 113 20.48 -8.11 -8.10
C GLU A 113 19.58 -7.14 -7.32
N ALA A 114 18.77 -7.68 -6.40
CA ALA A 114 17.90 -6.90 -5.55
C ALA A 114 17.81 -7.43 -4.12
N VAL A 115 17.50 -6.54 -3.19
CA VAL A 115 16.96 -6.83 -1.87
C VAL A 115 15.49 -6.38 -1.90
N ILE A 116 14.56 -7.22 -1.45
CA ILE A 116 13.13 -6.93 -1.50
C ILE A 116 12.56 -6.99 -0.08
N THR A 117 11.70 -6.03 0.28
CA THR A 117 11.03 -6.02 1.58
C THR A 117 9.74 -6.83 1.56
N VAL A 118 9.39 -7.37 2.72
CA VAL A 118 8.11 -8.05 2.99
C VAL A 118 7.61 -7.71 4.38
N PRO A 119 6.30 -7.77 4.65
CA PRO A 119 5.76 -7.67 6.01
C PRO A 119 6.42 -8.69 6.94
N ALA A 120 6.61 -8.32 8.21
CA ALA A 120 7.31 -9.18 9.18
C ALA A 120 6.56 -10.50 9.43
N TYR A 121 5.23 -10.49 9.39
CA TYR A 121 4.37 -11.67 9.60
C TYR A 121 4.21 -12.56 8.34
N PHE A 122 4.80 -12.19 7.19
CA PHE A 122 4.72 -13.07 6.01
C PHE A 122 5.24 -14.47 6.34
N THR A 123 4.44 -15.46 6.00
CA THR A 123 4.82 -16.88 6.10
C THR A 123 5.98 -17.21 5.14
N ASP A 124 6.63 -18.33 5.36
CA ASP A 124 7.71 -18.80 4.48
C ASP A 124 7.24 -18.97 3.03
N SER A 125 6.00 -19.43 2.81
CA SER A 125 5.42 -19.53 1.47
C SER A 125 5.23 -18.16 0.80
N GLN A 126 4.83 -17.13 1.54
CA GLN A 126 4.68 -15.76 1.03
C GLN A 126 6.05 -15.12 0.73
N ARG A 127 7.05 -15.36 1.58
CA ARG A 127 8.43 -14.93 1.36
C ARG A 127 9.04 -15.61 0.14
N GLN A 128 8.82 -16.91 -0.01
CA GLN A 128 9.29 -17.65 -1.19
C GLN A 128 8.60 -17.15 -2.46
N ALA A 129 7.28 -16.94 -2.43
CA ALA A 129 6.53 -16.38 -3.56
C ALA A 129 7.04 -14.99 -3.97
N THR A 130 7.45 -14.14 -3.01
CA THR A 130 8.06 -12.85 -3.30
C THR A 130 9.44 -13.01 -3.95
N LYS A 131 10.23 -13.99 -3.49
CA LYS A 131 11.52 -14.32 -4.11
C LYS A 131 11.34 -14.84 -5.53
N ASP A 132 10.36 -15.71 -5.75
CA ASP A 132 10.01 -16.24 -7.07
C ASP A 132 9.58 -15.13 -8.03
N ALA A 133 8.78 -14.16 -7.56
CA ALA A 133 8.41 -12.98 -8.35
C ALA A 133 9.66 -12.18 -8.79
N GLY A 134 10.65 -12.02 -7.91
CA GLY A 134 11.93 -11.41 -8.24
C GLY A 134 12.67 -12.19 -9.33
N GLN A 135 12.72 -13.50 -9.24
CA GLN A 135 13.37 -14.36 -10.24
C GLN A 135 12.66 -14.29 -11.59
N ILE A 136 11.32 -14.32 -11.61
CA ILE A 136 10.51 -14.15 -12.83
C ILE A 136 10.78 -12.77 -13.47
N ALA A 137 11.02 -11.74 -12.65
CA ALA A 137 11.39 -10.40 -13.11
C ALA A 137 12.84 -10.31 -13.64
N GLY A 138 13.62 -11.39 -13.57
CA GLY A 138 15.03 -11.42 -13.97
C GLY A 138 15.95 -10.75 -12.95
N LEU A 139 15.63 -10.85 -11.66
CA LEU A 139 16.45 -10.38 -10.55
C LEU A 139 16.93 -11.55 -9.69
N THR A 140 18.20 -11.56 -9.36
CA THR A 140 18.73 -12.40 -8.27
C THR A 140 18.40 -11.74 -6.95
N VAL A 141 17.42 -12.29 -6.21
CA VAL A 141 17.03 -11.77 -4.90
C VAL A 141 18.06 -12.20 -3.86
N LYS A 142 18.90 -11.27 -3.45
CA LYS A 142 20.00 -11.51 -2.49
C LYS A 142 19.47 -11.74 -1.09
N ARG A 143 18.46 -10.94 -0.69
CA ARG A 143 17.78 -11.06 0.61
C ARG A 143 16.33 -10.63 0.50
N ILE A 144 15.50 -11.25 1.32
CA ILE A 144 14.20 -10.74 1.74
C ILE A 144 14.40 -10.17 3.14
N ILE A 145 14.00 -8.92 3.39
CA ILE A 145 14.08 -8.27 4.68
C ILE A 145 12.69 -7.81 5.15
N ASN A 146 12.51 -7.68 6.44
CA ASN A 146 11.24 -7.23 6.99
C ASN A 146 11.06 -5.72 6.79
N GLU A 147 9.87 -5.29 6.38
CA GLU A 147 9.51 -3.88 6.20
C GLU A 147 9.76 -3.05 7.47
N PRO A 148 9.36 -3.48 8.68
CA PRO A 148 9.64 -2.71 9.89
C PRO A 148 11.13 -2.56 10.20
N THR A 149 11.94 -3.58 9.89
CA THR A 149 13.40 -3.49 10.01
C THR A 149 13.97 -2.45 9.04
N ALA A 150 13.51 -2.44 7.78
CA ALA A 150 13.91 -1.47 6.78
C ALA A 150 13.48 -0.03 7.17
N ALA A 151 12.28 0.11 7.73
CA ALA A 151 11.78 1.40 8.23
C ALA A 151 12.66 1.94 9.38
N ALA A 152 12.97 1.10 10.37
CA ALA A 152 13.83 1.48 11.50
C ALA A 152 15.22 1.94 11.04
N LEU A 153 15.84 1.20 10.11
CA LEU A 153 17.12 1.59 9.49
C LEU A 153 17.03 2.93 8.74
N SER A 154 15.95 3.14 8.00
CA SER A 154 15.73 4.39 7.24
C SER A 154 15.64 5.62 8.13
N TYR A 155 15.14 5.48 9.35
CA TYR A 155 15.09 6.56 10.35
C TYR A 155 16.43 6.78 11.06
N GLY A 156 17.45 5.96 10.79
CA GLY A 156 18.78 6.10 11.39
C GLY A 156 18.85 5.71 12.87
N ILE A 157 17.89 4.91 13.32
CA ILE A 157 17.81 4.46 14.74
C ILE A 157 18.99 3.54 15.09
N ASP A 158 19.61 2.91 14.10
CA ASP A 158 20.85 2.12 14.22
C ASP A 158 22.07 2.91 14.71
N LYS A 159 21.96 4.23 14.74
CA LYS A 159 23.04 5.15 15.19
C LYS A 159 22.85 5.64 16.62
N GLU A 160 21.78 5.25 17.26
CA GLU A 160 21.45 5.63 18.63
C GLU A 160 21.78 4.46 19.61
N ASP A 161 21.80 4.75 20.93
CA ASP A 161 21.94 3.75 21.98
C ASP A 161 20.78 2.73 21.93
N ASP A 162 20.85 1.68 22.75
CA ASP A 162 19.83 0.65 22.85
C ASP A 162 18.43 1.22 22.92
N GLN A 163 17.56 0.84 21.97
CA GLN A 163 16.21 1.35 21.87
C GLN A 163 15.20 0.25 21.61
N ARG A 164 14.01 0.41 22.19
CA ARG A 164 12.81 -0.36 21.88
C ARG A 164 11.86 0.50 21.09
N VAL A 165 11.60 0.08 19.87
CA VAL A 165 10.83 0.86 18.89
C VAL A 165 9.63 0.04 18.44
N MET A 166 8.45 0.66 18.51
CA MET A 166 7.28 0.11 17.83
C MET A 166 7.23 0.70 16.42
N VAL A 167 7.11 -0.16 15.43
CA VAL A 167 6.79 0.23 14.05
C VAL A 167 5.31 -0.07 13.83
N TYR A 168 4.53 0.99 13.62
CA TYR A 168 3.11 0.96 13.33
C TYR A 168 2.93 1.26 11.85
N ASP A 169 2.76 0.24 11.03
CA ASP A 169 2.66 0.35 9.57
C ASP A 169 1.23 0.13 9.09
N LEU A 170 0.52 1.23 8.79
CA LEU A 170 -0.79 1.19 8.16
C LEU A 170 -0.64 1.56 6.68
N GLY A 171 -0.47 0.54 5.86
CA GLY A 171 -0.36 0.65 4.41
C GLY A 171 -1.71 0.81 3.71
N GLY A 172 -1.72 0.61 2.40
CA GLY A 172 -2.96 0.62 1.61
C GLY A 172 -3.80 -0.65 1.78
N GLY A 173 -3.16 -1.79 2.03
CA GLY A 173 -3.83 -3.09 2.07
C GLY A 173 -3.70 -3.86 3.38
N THR A 174 -2.69 -3.56 4.18
CA THR A 174 -2.34 -4.30 5.41
C THR A 174 -2.05 -3.33 6.53
N PHE A 175 -2.22 -3.81 7.74
CA PHE A 175 -1.80 -3.19 8.98
C PHE A 175 -0.84 -4.10 9.71
N ASP A 176 0.33 -3.58 10.06
CA ASP A 176 1.40 -4.30 10.70
C ASP A 176 1.93 -3.52 11.90
N VAL A 177 2.11 -4.22 13.01
CA VAL A 177 2.80 -3.71 14.20
C VAL A 177 3.97 -4.62 14.51
N SER A 178 5.15 -4.04 14.67
CA SER A 178 6.33 -4.78 15.09
C SER A 178 7.05 -4.04 16.22
N ILE A 179 7.45 -4.76 17.24
CA ILE A 179 8.31 -4.24 18.30
C ILE A 179 9.71 -4.74 18.05
N ILE A 180 10.64 -3.80 17.92
CA ILE A 180 12.04 -4.05 17.58
C ILE A 180 12.90 -3.56 18.72
N GLU A 181 13.81 -4.40 19.19
CA GLU A 181 14.92 -4.01 20.05
C GLU A 181 16.16 -3.79 19.20
N MET A 182 16.81 -2.68 19.42
CA MET A 182 18.00 -2.26 18.69
C MET A 182 19.09 -1.96 19.70
N GLY A 183 20.26 -2.58 19.52
CA GLY A 183 21.42 -2.39 20.39
C GLY A 183 22.64 -3.09 19.80
N ASP A 184 23.83 -2.56 20.09
CA ASP A 184 25.13 -3.12 19.67
C ASP A 184 25.23 -3.42 18.15
N GLY A 185 24.53 -2.66 17.31
CA GLY A 185 24.47 -2.88 15.86
C GLY A 185 23.59 -4.09 15.45
N VAL A 186 22.86 -4.68 16.37
CA VAL A 186 21.92 -5.78 16.13
C VAL A 186 20.49 -5.26 16.21
N GLN A 187 19.64 -5.76 15.33
CA GLN A 187 18.21 -5.50 15.34
C GLN A 187 17.47 -6.80 15.57
N GLN A 188 16.69 -6.88 16.61
CA GLN A 188 15.87 -8.04 16.95
C GLN A 188 14.39 -7.67 16.92
N VAL A 189 13.58 -8.37 16.12
CA VAL A 189 12.13 -8.27 16.18
C VAL A 189 11.68 -9.10 17.38
N LEU A 190 11.16 -8.44 18.41
CA LEU A 190 10.68 -9.08 19.65
C LEU A 190 9.28 -9.68 19.43
N ALA A 191 8.41 -8.93 18.78
CA ALA A 191 7.05 -9.35 18.48
C ALA A 191 6.56 -8.70 17.20
N THR A 192 5.62 -9.37 16.54
CA THR A 192 4.89 -8.83 15.40
C THR A 192 3.44 -9.31 15.41
N ALA A 193 2.53 -8.40 15.14
CA ALA A 193 1.11 -8.69 14.97
C ALA A 193 0.56 -7.86 13.80
N GLY A 194 -0.58 -8.22 13.26
CA GLY A 194 -1.12 -7.46 12.15
C GLY A 194 -2.49 -7.95 11.67
N ASN A 195 -3.00 -7.22 10.69
CA ASN A 195 -4.22 -7.56 9.99
C ASN A 195 -4.01 -7.36 8.49
N ASN A 196 -3.95 -8.45 7.74
CA ASN A 196 -3.73 -8.47 6.29
C ASN A 196 -4.96 -8.05 5.46
N ARG A 197 -6.06 -7.66 6.12
CA ARG A 197 -7.30 -7.17 5.54
C ARG A 197 -7.71 -5.81 6.12
N LEU A 198 -6.76 -5.05 6.65
CA LEU A 198 -6.98 -3.72 7.17
C LEU A 198 -5.95 -2.77 6.56
N GLY A 199 -6.40 -1.79 5.81
CA GLY A 199 -5.53 -0.81 5.16
C GLY A 199 -6.33 0.31 4.51
N GLY A 200 -5.66 1.25 3.87
CA GLY A 200 -6.26 2.42 3.23
C GLY A 200 -7.38 2.10 2.25
N ASP A 201 -7.31 0.95 1.56
CA ASP A 201 -8.34 0.48 0.63
C ASP A 201 -9.68 0.22 1.37
N ASP A 202 -9.63 -0.19 2.64
CA ASP A 202 -10.82 -0.44 3.45
C ASP A 202 -11.46 0.88 3.88
N PHE A 203 -10.64 1.90 4.19
CA PHE A 203 -11.13 3.26 4.44
C PHE A 203 -11.78 3.85 3.18
N ASP A 204 -11.17 3.68 2.01
CA ASP A 204 -11.75 4.11 0.74
C ASP A 204 -13.10 3.43 0.49
N GLN A 205 -13.21 2.13 0.79
CA GLN A 205 -14.45 1.39 0.61
C GLN A 205 -15.59 1.94 1.47
N ARG A 206 -15.31 2.43 2.70
CA ARG A 206 -16.34 3.10 3.53
C ARG A 206 -16.86 4.37 2.86
N VAL A 207 -15.97 5.16 2.28
CA VAL A 207 -16.33 6.38 1.55
C VAL A 207 -17.11 6.03 0.28
N ILE A 208 -16.70 5.02 -0.47
CA ILE A 208 -17.42 4.54 -1.67
C ILE A 208 -18.84 4.13 -1.31
N ASN A 209 -19.00 3.31 -0.28
CA ASN A 209 -20.32 2.84 0.15
C ASN A 209 -21.22 4.01 0.53
N TRP A 210 -20.69 4.98 1.27
CA TRP A 210 -21.42 6.20 1.62
C TRP A 210 -21.83 7.00 0.38
N MET A 211 -20.93 7.22 -0.59
CA MET A 211 -21.27 7.92 -1.83
C MET A 211 -22.38 7.20 -2.62
N VAL A 212 -22.31 5.86 -2.73
CA VAL A 212 -23.33 5.06 -3.42
C VAL A 212 -24.69 5.18 -2.72
N GLU A 213 -24.73 5.08 -1.39
CA GLU A 213 -25.94 5.19 -0.62
C GLU A 213 -26.60 6.58 -0.74
N GLU A 214 -25.82 7.64 -0.60
CA GLU A 214 -26.31 9.01 -0.72
C GLU A 214 -26.79 9.31 -2.15
N PHE A 215 -26.04 8.89 -3.17
CA PHE A 215 -26.47 9.07 -4.56
C PHE A 215 -27.76 8.30 -4.87
N LYS A 216 -27.91 7.08 -4.33
CA LYS A 216 -29.12 6.30 -4.48
C LYS A 216 -30.31 6.95 -3.79
N LYS A 217 -30.13 7.62 -2.64
CA LYS A 217 -31.19 8.37 -1.94
C LYS A 217 -31.64 9.58 -2.74
N THR A 218 -30.73 10.30 -3.40
CA THR A 218 -31.01 11.55 -4.11
C THR A 218 -31.48 11.34 -5.54
N GLU A 219 -30.84 10.43 -6.28
CA GLU A 219 -31.08 10.22 -7.70
C GLU A 219 -31.85 8.90 -8.02
N GLY A 220 -32.04 8.04 -7.01
CA GLY A 220 -32.71 6.73 -7.19
C GLY A 220 -31.89 5.69 -7.96
N ILE A 221 -30.61 5.97 -8.26
CA ILE A 221 -29.73 5.14 -9.09
C ILE A 221 -28.66 4.47 -8.23
N ASP A 222 -28.48 3.16 -8.40
CA ASP A 222 -27.44 2.39 -7.71
C ASP A 222 -26.18 2.33 -8.57
N LEU A 223 -25.16 3.12 -8.18
CA LEU A 223 -23.89 3.18 -8.88
C LEU A 223 -23.03 1.92 -8.71
N SER A 224 -23.30 1.06 -7.73
CA SER A 224 -22.51 -0.15 -7.46
C SER A 224 -22.57 -1.19 -8.58
N THR A 225 -23.58 -1.10 -9.45
CA THR A 225 -23.77 -2.01 -10.58
C THR A 225 -22.96 -1.62 -11.83
N ASP A 226 -22.46 -0.39 -11.89
CA ASP A 226 -21.64 0.11 -12.99
C ASP A 226 -20.15 0.10 -12.63
N LYS A 227 -19.41 -0.81 -13.24
CA LYS A 227 -17.96 -0.97 -12.95
C LYS A 227 -17.14 0.28 -13.25
N MET A 228 -17.52 1.08 -14.23
CA MET A 228 -16.82 2.33 -14.56
C MET A 228 -17.13 3.40 -13.50
N ALA A 229 -18.38 3.49 -13.06
CA ALA A 229 -18.77 4.37 -11.96
C ALA A 229 -18.03 3.99 -10.67
N VAL A 230 -18.01 2.69 -10.32
CA VAL A 230 -17.31 2.18 -9.13
C VAL A 230 -15.83 2.53 -9.17
N GLN A 231 -15.15 2.40 -10.31
CA GLN A 231 -13.74 2.77 -10.40
C GLN A 231 -13.52 4.28 -10.20
N ARG A 232 -14.40 5.12 -10.76
CA ARG A 232 -14.34 6.58 -10.57
C ARG A 232 -14.62 6.98 -9.11
N LEU A 233 -15.55 6.29 -8.46
CA LEU A 233 -15.80 6.45 -7.02
C LEU A 233 -14.57 6.06 -6.20
N LYS A 234 -13.89 4.98 -6.56
CA LYS A 234 -12.66 4.53 -5.88
C LYS A 234 -11.55 5.57 -5.96
N ASP A 235 -11.30 6.10 -7.16
CA ASP A 235 -10.27 7.12 -7.36
C ASP A 235 -10.60 8.42 -6.58
N ALA A 236 -11.88 8.80 -6.54
CA ALA A 236 -12.36 9.97 -5.81
C ALA A 236 -12.30 9.78 -4.29
N ALA A 237 -12.61 8.57 -3.79
CA ALA A 237 -12.52 8.24 -2.38
C ALA A 237 -11.07 8.28 -1.88
N GLU A 238 -10.13 7.65 -2.61
CA GLU A 238 -8.70 7.70 -2.29
C GLU A 238 -8.20 9.14 -2.24
N LYS A 239 -8.56 9.95 -3.24
CA LYS A 239 -8.19 11.37 -3.29
C LYS A 239 -8.75 12.13 -2.09
N ALA A 240 -10.03 11.96 -1.79
CA ALA A 240 -10.67 12.62 -0.65
C ALA A 240 -10.04 12.23 0.69
N LYS A 241 -9.74 10.95 0.91
CA LYS A 241 -9.00 10.46 2.08
C LYS A 241 -7.65 11.17 2.25
N ILE A 242 -6.89 11.29 1.16
CA ILE A 242 -5.59 11.96 1.17
C ILE A 242 -5.75 13.45 1.52
N GLU A 243 -6.70 14.14 0.92
CA GLU A 243 -6.96 15.56 1.17
C GLU A 243 -7.39 15.82 2.62
N LEU A 244 -8.24 14.96 3.20
CA LEU A 244 -8.69 15.07 4.59
C LEU A 244 -7.58 14.81 5.62
N SER A 245 -6.40 14.35 5.20
CA SER A 245 -5.23 14.30 6.09
C SER A 245 -4.64 15.68 6.38
N SER A 246 -5.02 16.71 5.60
CA SER A 246 -4.51 18.08 5.74
C SER A 246 -5.59 19.17 5.75
N THR A 247 -6.85 18.81 5.43
CA THR A 247 -7.98 19.74 5.41
C THR A 247 -9.13 19.20 6.25
N THR A 248 -10.03 20.09 6.68
CA THR A 248 -11.23 19.69 7.47
C THR A 248 -12.41 19.26 6.61
N THR A 249 -12.40 19.61 5.32
CA THR A 249 -13.46 19.30 4.36
C THR A 249 -12.87 19.21 2.96
N THR A 250 -13.39 18.28 2.16
CA THR A 250 -13.09 18.17 0.73
C THR A 250 -14.37 18.04 -0.08
N ASN A 251 -14.36 18.52 -1.31
CA ASN A 251 -15.45 18.36 -2.27
C ASN A 251 -15.13 17.20 -3.21
N ILE A 252 -16.05 16.24 -3.29
CA ILE A 252 -16.00 15.11 -4.21
C ILE A 252 -16.92 15.44 -5.39
N ASN A 253 -16.35 15.80 -6.53
CA ASN A 253 -17.09 16.14 -7.73
C ASN A 253 -16.73 15.18 -8.86
N ILE A 254 -17.72 14.38 -9.32
CA ILE A 254 -17.57 13.42 -10.39
C ILE A 254 -18.62 13.73 -11.47
N PRO A 255 -18.28 14.56 -12.47
CA PRO A 255 -19.22 14.90 -13.54
C PRO A 255 -19.49 13.68 -14.41
N PHE A 256 -20.74 13.60 -14.92
CA PHE A 256 -21.18 12.52 -15.85
C PHE A 256 -20.90 11.12 -15.28
N ILE A 257 -21.26 10.89 -14.00
CA ILE A 257 -21.01 9.58 -13.37
C ILE A 257 -21.91 8.49 -13.95
N THR A 258 -23.13 8.85 -14.30
CA THR A 258 -24.12 7.98 -14.99
C THR A 258 -25.11 8.83 -15.76
N ALA A 259 -26.10 8.19 -16.40
CA ALA A 259 -27.20 8.85 -17.07
C ALA A 259 -28.49 8.01 -16.95
N ASP A 260 -29.63 8.67 -16.97
CA ASP A 260 -30.96 8.08 -17.06
C ASP A 260 -31.79 8.72 -18.17
N ALA A 261 -33.10 8.44 -18.23
CA ALA A 261 -34.00 9.01 -19.21
C ALA A 261 -34.15 10.53 -19.14
N THR A 262 -33.77 11.15 -18.03
CA THR A 262 -33.79 12.61 -17.81
C THR A 262 -32.49 13.29 -18.22
N GLY A 263 -31.43 12.53 -18.49
CA GLY A 263 -30.14 13.04 -18.93
C GLY A 263 -28.97 12.57 -18.07
N ALA A 264 -27.85 13.29 -18.22
CA ALA A 264 -26.63 13.00 -17.49
C ALA A 264 -26.78 13.34 -15.99
N LYS A 265 -26.21 12.50 -15.14
CA LYS A 265 -26.17 12.66 -13.67
C LYS A 265 -24.74 12.92 -13.21
N HIS A 266 -24.61 13.76 -12.22
CA HIS A 266 -23.34 14.17 -11.64
C HIS A 266 -23.35 13.88 -10.14
N LEU A 267 -22.22 13.44 -9.60
CA LEU A 267 -22.06 13.35 -8.16
C LEU A 267 -21.28 14.58 -7.68
N ASP A 268 -21.87 15.32 -6.75
CA ASP A 268 -21.23 16.47 -6.11
C ASP A 268 -21.57 16.44 -4.62
N MET A 269 -20.57 16.14 -3.79
CA MET A 269 -20.74 15.91 -2.35
C MET A 269 -19.57 16.51 -1.58
N ASN A 270 -19.86 17.02 -0.38
CA ASN A 270 -18.84 17.45 0.56
C ASN A 270 -18.62 16.37 1.63
N LEU A 271 -17.37 15.94 1.79
CA LEU A 271 -16.95 15.04 2.84
C LEU A 271 -16.14 15.81 3.88
N THR A 272 -16.60 15.80 5.15
CA THR A 272 -15.88 16.38 6.27
C THR A 272 -15.05 15.34 7.01
N VAL A 273 -14.01 15.78 7.75
CA VAL A 273 -13.24 14.89 8.65
C VAL A 273 -14.16 14.23 9.68
N ALA A 274 -15.16 14.94 10.21
CA ALA A 274 -16.11 14.37 11.18
C ALA A 274 -16.90 13.19 10.56
N LYS A 275 -17.40 13.36 9.33
CA LYS A 275 -18.12 12.28 8.62
C LYS A 275 -17.19 11.14 8.24
N PHE A 276 -15.99 11.43 7.77
CA PHE A 276 -14.98 10.41 7.48
C PHE A 276 -14.64 9.59 8.73
N ASN A 277 -14.43 10.23 9.87
CA ASN A 277 -14.16 9.54 11.14
C ASN A 277 -15.35 8.68 11.60
N GLU A 278 -16.58 9.16 11.43
CA GLU A 278 -17.80 8.37 11.70
C GLU A 278 -17.82 7.08 10.86
N LEU A 279 -17.57 7.19 9.55
CA LEU A 279 -17.57 6.07 8.60
C LEU A 279 -16.48 5.04 8.85
N THR A 280 -15.35 5.46 9.44
CA THR A 280 -14.13 4.65 9.53
C THR A 280 -13.72 4.32 10.96
N LYS A 281 -14.54 4.68 11.95
CA LYS A 281 -14.23 4.49 13.38
C LYS A 281 -13.85 3.05 13.71
N ASP A 282 -14.63 2.10 13.22
CA ASP A 282 -14.40 0.67 13.44
C ASP A 282 -13.06 0.19 12.86
N LEU A 283 -12.61 0.78 11.76
CA LEU A 283 -11.30 0.45 11.15
C LEU A 283 -10.14 0.99 12.00
N VAL A 284 -10.30 2.20 12.56
CA VAL A 284 -9.31 2.77 13.49
C VAL A 284 -9.26 1.94 14.76
N ASP A 285 -10.42 1.62 15.35
CA ASP A 285 -10.52 0.78 16.55
C ASP A 285 -9.88 -0.61 16.33
N ALA A 286 -10.03 -1.18 15.13
CA ALA A 286 -9.46 -2.48 14.77
C ALA A 286 -7.92 -2.51 14.75
N THR A 287 -7.25 -1.37 14.66
CA THR A 287 -5.78 -1.31 14.74
C THR A 287 -5.26 -1.60 16.15
N MET A 288 -6.09 -1.35 17.18
CA MET A 288 -5.66 -1.46 18.58
C MET A 288 -5.47 -2.91 19.04
N GLY A 289 -6.21 -3.87 18.46
CA GLY A 289 -6.03 -5.28 18.79
C GLY A 289 -4.61 -5.77 18.52
N PRO A 290 -4.08 -5.64 17.29
CA PRO A 290 -2.70 -5.99 16.97
C PRO A 290 -1.66 -5.20 17.80
N VAL A 291 -1.89 -3.93 18.13
CA VAL A 291 -0.99 -3.15 19.00
C VAL A 291 -0.87 -3.81 20.38
N GLN A 292 -2.00 -4.11 21.00
CA GLN A 292 -2.03 -4.77 22.30
C GLN A 292 -1.41 -6.17 22.26
N GLN A 293 -1.66 -6.92 21.19
CA GLN A 293 -1.09 -8.24 20.99
C GLN A 293 0.45 -8.16 20.91
N ALA A 294 1.00 -7.25 20.10
CA ALA A 294 2.44 -7.08 19.96
C ALA A 294 3.11 -6.69 21.29
N LEU A 295 2.49 -5.80 22.07
CA LEU A 295 2.96 -5.44 23.42
C LEU A 295 2.95 -6.66 24.35
N SER A 296 1.85 -7.40 24.38
CA SER A 296 1.74 -8.61 25.20
C SER A 296 2.79 -9.66 24.84
N ASP A 297 2.96 -9.93 23.53
CA ASP A 297 3.89 -10.95 23.03
C ASP A 297 5.36 -10.58 23.27
N SER A 298 5.68 -9.28 23.26
CA SER A 298 7.03 -8.78 23.59
C SER A 298 7.31 -8.74 25.09
N GLY A 299 6.28 -8.87 25.94
CA GLY A 299 6.39 -8.68 27.39
C GLY A 299 6.66 -7.23 27.81
N LEU A 300 6.42 -6.28 26.93
CA LEU A 300 6.65 -4.85 27.18
C LEU A 300 5.34 -4.12 27.46
N SER A 301 5.43 -3.07 28.28
CA SER A 301 4.39 -2.07 28.44
C SER A 301 4.62 -0.89 27.49
N PRO A 302 3.62 -0.04 27.24
CA PRO A 302 3.80 1.19 26.45
C PRO A 302 4.94 2.08 26.96
N SER A 303 5.15 2.16 28.27
CA SER A 303 6.21 2.96 28.90
C SER A 303 7.64 2.43 28.66
N ASP A 304 7.77 1.19 28.21
CA ASP A 304 9.08 0.59 27.87
C ASP A 304 9.53 0.94 26.45
N LEU A 305 8.65 1.54 25.66
CA LEU A 305 8.95 1.96 24.29
C LEU A 305 9.65 3.33 24.29
N ASN A 306 10.76 3.42 23.58
CA ASN A 306 11.48 4.68 23.40
C ASN A 306 10.89 5.52 22.27
N LYS A 307 10.39 4.86 21.20
CA LYS A 307 9.84 5.53 20.01
C LYS A 307 8.74 4.70 19.36
N ILE A 308 7.85 5.41 18.64
CA ILE A 308 6.89 4.81 17.72
C ILE A 308 7.16 5.41 16.34
N LEU A 309 7.34 4.53 15.36
CA LEU A 309 7.47 4.90 13.96
C LEU A 309 6.16 4.65 13.24
N MET A 310 5.49 5.73 12.84
CA MET A 310 4.30 5.70 12.02
C MET A 310 4.69 5.56 10.55
N VAL A 311 4.45 4.38 9.98
CA VAL A 311 4.81 4.01 8.61
C VAL A 311 3.55 3.73 7.80
N GLY A 312 3.65 3.78 6.48
CA GLY A 312 2.51 3.58 5.58
C GLY A 312 1.72 4.86 5.32
N GLY A 313 1.13 4.96 4.13
CA GLY A 313 0.40 6.16 3.72
C GLY A 313 -0.82 6.47 4.57
N SER A 314 -1.51 5.44 5.06
CA SER A 314 -2.74 5.58 5.85
C SER A 314 -2.48 5.93 7.31
N SER A 315 -1.25 5.81 7.81
CA SER A 315 -0.86 6.33 9.13
C SER A 315 -0.94 7.86 9.22
N ARG A 316 -1.09 8.55 8.09
CA ARG A 316 -1.29 10.00 8.04
C ARG A 316 -2.73 10.43 8.36
N ILE A 317 -3.67 9.51 8.44
CA ILE A 317 -5.06 9.79 8.84
C ILE A 317 -5.06 10.33 10.27
N PRO A 318 -5.62 11.54 10.54
CA PRO A 318 -5.54 12.17 11.85
C PRO A 318 -6.12 11.30 12.97
N ALA A 319 -7.24 10.61 12.73
CA ALA A 319 -7.85 9.72 13.72
C ALA A 319 -6.94 8.52 14.08
N VAL A 320 -6.13 8.03 13.14
CA VAL A 320 -5.15 6.95 13.37
C VAL A 320 -4.01 7.46 14.27
N GLN A 321 -3.49 8.65 13.99
CA GLN A 321 -2.44 9.26 14.82
C GLN A 321 -2.94 9.58 16.24
N GLU A 322 -4.21 9.97 16.39
CA GLU A 322 -4.81 10.22 17.70
C GLU A 322 -5.02 8.92 18.50
N ALA A 323 -5.42 7.83 17.83
CA ALA A 323 -5.59 6.52 18.46
C ALA A 323 -4.24 6.00 18.99
N ASP A 324 -3.16 6.13 18.22
CA ASP A 324 -1.81 5.76 18.64
C ASP A 324 -1.36 6.54 19.89
N ARG A 325 -1.51 7.86 19.90
CA ARG A 325 -1.19 8.69 21.07
C ARG A 325 -1.93 8.25 22.32
N LYS A 326 -3.20 7.85 22.22
CA LYS A 326 -4.02 7.41 23.36
C LYS A 326 -3.65 6.02 23.86
N SER A 327 -3.03 5.19 23.02
CA SER A 327 -2.69 3.80 23.36
C SER A 327 -1.34 3.66 24.05
N VAL A 328 -0.48 4.66 23.95
CA VAL A 328 0.92 4.61 24.40
C VAL A 328 1.23 5.68 25.45
N VAL A 329 0.26 6.55 25.79
CA VAL A 329 0.42 7.55 26.86
C VAL A 329 -0.30 7.10 28.14
#